data_e149c95f39a40f6eb68dfc7490b67e06
#
_entry.id   e149c95f39a40f6eb68dfc7490b67e06
#
_cell.length_a   1.000
_cell.length_b   1.000
_cell.length_c   1.000
_cell.angle_alpha   90.00
_cell.angle_beta   90.00
_cell.angle_gamma   90.00
#
_symmetry.space_group_name_H-M   'P 1'
#
loop_
_entity.id
_entity.type
_entity.pdbx_description
1 polymer ?
#
loop_
_entity_poly.entity_id
_entity_poly.type
_entity_poly.pdbx_seq_one_letter_code
_entity_poly.pdbx_strand_id
1 'polypeptide(L)'
;MVVALFFAFDSYAGNTNDTNFNFDFSSLSFERYTSAREKYDKSPAYMYVKDMSVNRTFAVRVVFADCSSTSYNKIYYISNAKTRNCISSNAVEDRGYGTKIRLRADRQGVGSMYANGWWSPDSTTCGW
;
A
#
# COMPACT_ATOMS: atom_id res chain seq x y z
N MET A 1 -32.24 -24.01 -9.37
CA MET A 1 -31.22 -23.35 -10.21
C MET A 1 -30.15 -22.73 -9.30
N VAL A 2 -28.90 -23.07 -9.52
CA VAL A 2 -27.82 -22.71 -8.61
C VAL A 2 -26.80 -21.76 -9.22
N VAL A 3 -27.11 -21.16 -10.35
CA VAL A 3 -26.16 -20.31 -11.10
C VAL A 3 -25.64 -19.14 -10.27
N ALA A 4 -26.50 -18.58 -9.44
CA ALA A 4 -26.12 -17.41 -8.62
C ALA A 4 -24.94 -17.67 -7.68
N LEU A 5 -24.70 -18.92 -7.34
CA LEU A 5 -23.62 -19.25 -6.41
C LEU A 5 -22.22 -19.00 -6.99
N PHE A 6 -22.08 -19.06 -8.29
CA PHE A 6 -20.76 -18.90 -8.92
C PHE A 6 -20.28 -17.46 -8.96
N PHE A 7 -21.19 -16.52 -8.92
CA PHE A 7 -20.80 -15.11 -9.00
C PHE A 7 -20.13 -14.62 -7.72
N ALA A 8 -20.41 -15.27 -6.59
CA ALA A 8 -19.78 -14.87 -5.34
C ALA A 8 -18.27 -15.07 -5.35
N PHE A 9 -17.76 -16.02 -6.11
CA PHE A 9 -16.32 -16.28 -6.16
C PHE A 9 -15.55 -15.22 -6.93
N ASP A 10 -16.14 -14.66 -7.96
CA ASP A 10 -15.50 -13.64 -8.78
C ASP A 10 -15.29 -12.34 -7.99
N SER A 11 -16.16 -12.07 -7.02
CA SER A 11 -16.06 -10.85 -6.21
C SER A 11 -14.83 -10.83 -5.29
N TYR A 12 -14.14 -11.97 -5.13
CA TYR A 12 -12.92 -12.05 -4.32
C TYR A 12 -11.64 -11.99 -5.15
N ALA A 13 -11.73 -11.71 -6.43
CA ALA A 13 -10.55 -11.44 -7.24
C ALA A 13 -9.85 -10.19 -6.69
N GLY A 14 -8.52 -10.25 -6.58
CA GLY A 14 -7.75 -9.18 -6.00
C GLY A 14 -7.83 -7.88 -6.80
N ASN A 15 -7.62 -6.78 -6.14
CA ASN A 15 -7.53 -5.45 -6.75
C ASN A 15 -6.06 -5.14 -7.06
N THR A 16 -5.60 -5.65 -8.20
CA THR A 16 -4.19 -5.63 -8.59
C THR A 16 -3.84 -4.53 -9.58
N ASN A 17 -4.80 -3.70 -9.95
CA ASN A 17 -4.53 -2.57 -10.84
C ASN A 17 -3.68 -1.53 -10.12
N ASP A 18 -2.63 -1.08 -10.78
CA ASP A 18 -1.74 -0.08 -10.23
C ASP A 18 -2.30 1.33 -10.38
N THR A 19 -2.12 2.15 -9.37
CA THR A 19 -2.34 3.59 -9.44
C THR A 19 -1.10 4.33 -8.99
N ASN A 20 -0.89 5.50 -9.56
CA ASN A 20 0.28 6.32 -9.24
C ASN A 20 0.20 6.86 -7.82
N PHE A 21 1.34 6.97 -7.18
CA PHE A 21 1.52 7.77 -5.97
C PHE A 21 2.62 8.79 -6.20
N ASN A 22 2.54 9.88 -5.46
CA ASN A 22 3.56 10.91 -5.48
C ASN A 22 3.68 11.48 -4.07
N PHE A 23 4.75 11.08 -3.38
CA PHE A 23 5.05 11.56 -2.05
C PHE A 23 6.07 12.69 -2.16
N ASP A 24 5.63 13.89 -1.84
CA ASP A 24 6.48 15.07 -1.81
C ASP A 24 6.53 15.58 -0.38
N PHE A 25 7.56 15.15 0.34
CA PHE A 25 7.74 15.50 1.76
C PHE A 25 8.46 16.85 1.84
N SER A 26 7.79 17.81 2.45
CA SER A 26 8.44 19.09 2.76
C SER A 26 9.25 18.98 4.06
N SER A 27 10.04 19.99 4.36
CA SER A 27 10.78 20.04 5.62
C SER A 27 9.86 20.10 6.84
N LEU A 28 8.61 20.53 6.68
CA LEU A 28 7.62 20.64 7.74
C LEU A 28 6.59 19.51 7.74
N SER A 29 6.47 18.76 6.66
CA SER A 29 5.48 17.68 6.51
C SER A 29 6.16 16.38 6.21
N PHE A 30 6.21 15.49 7.20
CA PHE A 30 6.91 14.21 7.08
C PHE A 30 5.99 13.01 6.88
N GLU A 31 4.67 13.21 6.80
CA GLU A 31 3.72 12.14 6.49
C GLU A 31 3.07 12.38 5.14
N ARG A 32 2.91 11.31 4.37
CA ARG A 32 2.15 11.32 3.12
C ARG A 32 1.35 10.04 2.99
N TYR A 33 0.24 10.12 2.27
CA TYR A 33 -0.69 9.01 2.09
C TYR A 33 -1.05 8.86 0.61
N THR A 34 -1.26 7.63 0.18
CA THR A 34 -1.93 7.39 -1.10
C THR A 34 -3.43 7.67 -0.95
N SER A 35 -4.13 7.73 -2.07
CA SER A 35 -5.60 7.64 -2.05
C SER A 35 -6.03 6.29 -1.47
N ALA A 36 -7.24 6.24 -0.91
CA ALA A 36 -7.78 5.00 -0.37
C ALA A 36 -8.31 4.12 -1.51
N ARG A 37 -8.05 2.81 -1.43
CA ARG A 37 -8.52 1.82 -2.41
C ARG A 37 -8.97 0.56 -1.71
N GLU A 38 -9.93 -0.12 -2.31
CA GLU A 38 -10.50 -1.35 -1.76
C GLU A 38 -9.53 -2.52 -1.89
N LYS A 39 -9.41 -3.29 -0.82
CA LYS A 39 -8.60 -4.50 -0.75
C LYS A 39 -9.50 -5.72 -0.76
N TYR A 40 -9.27 -6.63 -1.69
CA TYR A 40 -10.17 -7.77 -1.92
C TYR A 40 -9.58 -9.12 -1.59
N ASP A 41 -8.30 -9.22 -1.26
CA ASP A 41 -7.71 -10.47 -0.83
C ASP A 41 -6.68 -10.25 0.28
N LYS A 42 -6.11 -11.34 0.78
CA LYS A 42 -5.16 -11.29 1.89
C LYS A 42 -3.70 -11.13 1.44
N SER A 43 -3.48 -10.93 0.14
CA SER A 43 -2.14 -10.71 -0.37
C SER A 43 -1.56 -9.39 0.15
N PRO A 44 -0.23 -9.24 0.20
CA PRO A 44 0.37 -7.94 0.52
C PRO A 44 -0.01 -6.87 -0.49
N ALA A 45 -0.02 -5.62 -0.07
CA ALA A 45 -0.06 -4.50 -1.00
C ALA A 45 1.26 -4.49 -1.78
N TYR A 46 1.19 -4.07 -3.03
CA TYR A 46 2.35 -3.95 -3.90
C TYR A 46 2.70 -2.49 -4.09
N MET A 47 3.98 -2.16 -4.03
CA MET A 47 4.47 -0.81 -4.23
C MET A 47 5.75 -0.84 -5.06
N TYR A 48 5.71 -0.20 -6.22
CA TYR A 48 6.91 0.02 -7.01
C TYR A 48 7.36 1.46 -6.85
N VAL A 49 8.58 1.66 -6.38
CA VAL A 49 9.20 2.99 -6.29
C VAL A 49 10.00 3.22 -7.56
N LYS A 50 9.48 4.11 -8.42
CA LYS A 50 10.12 4.45 -9.69
C LYS A 50 11.29 5.41 -9.49
N ASP A 51 11.05 6.48 -8.74
CA ASP A 51 12.04 7.50 -8.43
C ASP A 51 11.94 7.92 -6.97
N MET A 52 13.05 8.27 -6.39
CA MET A 52 13.10 8.89 -5.07
C MET A 52 14.40 9.64 -4.87
N SER A 53 14.43 10.52 -3.89
CA SER A 53 15.63 11.26 -3.50
C SER A 53 16.78 10.30 -3.16
N VAL A 54 17.96 10.61 -3.66
CA VAL A 54 19.17 9.80 -3.45
C VAL A 54 19.61 9.90 -1.99
N ASN A 55 20.09 8.78 -1.45
CA ASN A 55 20.60 8.69 -0.07
C ASN A 55 19.55 9.10 0.98
N ARG A 56 18.28 8.84 0.70
CA ARG A 56 17.19 9.09 1.61
C ARG A 56 16.39 7.81 1.84
N THR A 57 15.68 7.77 2.94
CA THR A 57 14.84 6.64 3.33
C THR A 57 13.48 7.15 3.76
N PHE A 58 12.43 6.41 3.42
CA PHE A 58 11.12 6.61 4.02
C PHE A 58 10.58 5.29 4.55
N ALA A 59 9.75 5.38 5.56
CA ALA A 59 9.04 4.23 6.11
C ALA A 59 7.65 4.15 5.46
N VAL A 60 7.16 2.94 5.21
CA VAL A 60 5.83 2.75 4.63
C VAL A 60 5.13 1.60 5.33
N ARG A 61 3.82 1.75 5.49
CA ARG A 61 2.95 0.71 6.04
C ARG A 61 1.54 0.88 5.48
N VAL A 62 0.77 -0.21 5.56
CA VAL A 62 -0.65 -0.17 5.23
C VAL A 62 -1.43 0.36 6.42
N VAL A 63 -2.33 1.30 6.17
CA VAL A 63 -3.31 1.78 7.15
C VAL A 63 -4.70 1.72 6.52
N PHE A 64 -5.73 1.79 7.36
CA PHE A 64 -7.09 1.91 6.86
C PHE A 64 -7.34 3.30 6.28
N ALA A 65 -8.45 3.46 5.55
CA ALA A 65 -8.79 4.74 4.91
C ALA A 65 -8.89 5.89 5.90
N ASP A 66 -9.27 5.62 7.16
CA ASP A 66 -9.33 6.60 8.24
C ASP A 66 -7.97 6.84 8.91
N CYS A 67 -6.90 6.30 8.36
CA CYS A 67 -5.52 6.38 8.83
C CYS A 67 -5.24 5.61 10.12
N SER A 68 -6.18 4.80 10.61
CA SER A 68 -5.92 3.92 11.75
C SER A 68 -5.09 2.71 11.33
N SER A 69 -4.36 2.15 12.28
CA SER A 69 -3.46 1.01 12.03
C SER A 69 -4.22 -0.30 11.90
N THR A 70 -3.69 -1.20 11.06
CA THR A 70 -4.12 -2.60 11.05
C THR A 70 -3.51 -3.33 12.26
N SER A 71 -4.05 -4.49 12.62
CA SER A 71 -3.53 -5.27 13.75
C SER A 71 -2.11 -5.75 13.51
N TYR A 72 -1.74 -6.04 12.27
CA TYR A 72 -0.36 -6.32 11.89
C TYR A 72 0.25 -5.06 11.28
N ASN A 73 0.84 -4.25 12.14
CA ASN A 73 1.31 -2.91 11.79
C ASN A 73 2.81 -2.93 11.48
N LYS A 74 3.19 -3.71 10.46
CA LYS A 74 4.59 -3.80 10.05
C LYS A 74 5.01 -2.59 9.24
N ILE A 75 6.17 -2.05 9.59
CA ILE A 75 6.78 -0.90 8.92
C ILE A 75 7.92 -1.41 8.05
N TYR A 76 7.97 -0.93 6.81
CA TYR A 76 9.00 -1.25 5.84
C TYR A 76 9.79 0.01 5.53
N TYR A 77 11.11 -0.13 5.37
CA TYR A 77 11.98 1.01 5.08
C TYR A 77 12.48 0.91 3.64
N ILE A 78 12.32 1.98 2.89
CA ILE A 78 12.64 2.02 1.47
C ILE A 78 13.67 3.10 1.24
N SER A 79 14.80 2.71 0.63
CA SER A 79 15.98 3.58 0.45
C SER A 79 16.42 3.71 -1.01
N ASN A 80 15.83 2.93 -1.93
CA ASN A 80 16.30 2.89 -3.31
C ASN A 80 15.14 2.97 -4.29
N ALA A 81 15.35 3.72 -5.36
CA ALA A 81 14.46 3.74 -6.51
C ALA A 81 14.57 2.42 -7.29
N LYS A 82 13.61 2.20 -8.18
CA LYS A 82 13.50 1.01 -9.05
C LYS A 82 13.39 -0.28 -8.24
N THR A 83 12.64 -0.24 -7.15
CA THR A 83 12.44 -1.39 -6.26
C THR A 83 10.98 -1.78 -6.19
N ARG A 84 10.74 -3.10 -6.16
CA ARG A 84 9.44 -3.70 -5.92
C ARG A 84 9.33 -4.05 -4.45
N ASN A 85 8.22 -3.69 -3.83
CA ASN A 85 8.04 -3.87 -2.40
C ASN A 85 6.69 -4.50 -2.11
N CYS A 86 6.68 -5.46 -1.21
CA CYS A 86 5.46 -6.11 -0.75
C CYS A 86 5.19 -5.65 0.68
N ILE A 87 4.08 -4.96 0.88
CA ILE A 87 3.74 -4.32 2.15
C ILE A 87 2.59 -5.12 2.77
N SER A 88 2.91 -5.98 3.72
CA SER A 88 1.95 -6.86 4.35
C SER A 88 1.10 -6.14 5.39
N SER A 89 -0.11 -6.62 5.57
CA SER A 89 -1.03 -6.14 6.59
C SER A 89 -2.10 -7.19 6.89
N ASN A 90 -2.88 -6.95 7.95
CA ASN A 90 -4.05 -7.76 8.30
C ASN A 90 -5.37 -7.00 7.99
N ALA A 91 -5.38 -6.14 6.99
CA ALA A 91 -6.54 -5.30 6.73
C ALA A 91 -7.81 -6.11 6.49
N VAL A 92 -7.73 -7.14 5.64
CA VAL A 92 -8.88 -8.01 5.34
C VAL A 92 -9.27 -8.84 6.55
N GLU A 93 -8.31 -9.38 7.27
CA GLU A 93 -8.55 -10.14 8.50
C GLU A 93 -9.25 -9.29 9.57
N ASP A 94 -8.89 -8.01 9.64
CA ASP A 94 -9.46 -7.10 10.64
C ASP A 94 -10.86 -6.60 10.28
N ARG A 95 -11.09 -6.24 9.01
CA ARG A 95 -12.32 -5.55 8.59
C ARG A 95 -13.06 -6.19 7.42
N GLY A 96 -12.54 -7.26 6.84
CA GLY A 96 -13.19 -8.01 5.77
C GLY A 96 -12.81 -7.56 4.37
N TYR A 97 -13.24 -8.34 3.40
CA TYR A 97 -12.99 -8.08 1.97
C TYR A 97 -13.70 -6.79 1.54
N GLY A 98 -13.00 -5.97 0.75
CA GLY A 98 -13.53 -4.71 0.29
C GLY A 98 -13.21 -3.53 1.20
N THR A 99 -12.55 -3.75 2.32
CA THR A 99 -12.11 -2.64 3.17
C THR A 99 -11.14 -1.72 2.42
N LYS A 100 -11.29 -0.43 2.64
CA LYS A 100 -10.41 0.55 1.99
C LYS A 100 -9.15 0.76 2.81
N ILE A 101 -8.02 0.69 2.11
CA ILE A 101 -6.69 0.92 2.68
C ILE A 101 -5.98 2.02 1.92
N ARG A 102 -4.94 2.52 2.53
CA ARG A 102 -3.96 3.40 1.89
C ARG A 102 -2.56 3.05 2.39
N LEU A 103 -1.56 3.45 1.65
CA LEU A 103 -0.19 3.40 2.14
C LEU A 103 0.10 4.71 2.86
N ARG A 104 0.64 4.61 4.06
CA ARG A 104 1.18 5.73 4.81
C ARG A 104 2.69 5.70 4.66
N ALA A 105 3.26 6.82 4.26
CA ALA A 105 4.71 6.99 4.15
C ALA A 105 5.18 8.07 5.11
N ASP A 106 6.26 7.78 5.81
CA ASP A 106 6.87 8.71 6.76
C ASP A 106 8.32 8.96 6.36
N ARG A 107 8.65 10.24 6.17
CA ARG A 107 10.03 10.65 5.89
C ARG A 107 10.93 10.29 7.06
N GLN A 108 12.10 9.76 6.75
CA GLN A 108 13.16 9.54 7.73
C GLN A 108 14.22 10.63 7.56
N GLY A 109 14.76 11.10 8.68
CA GLY A 109 15.73 12.19 8.67
C GLY A 109 15.09 13.56 8.49
N VAL A 110 15.91 14.58 8.29
CA VAL A 110 15.48 15.97 8.17
C VAL A 110 15.53 16.46 6.72
N GLY A 111 14.79 17.52 6.43
CA GLY A 111 14.75 18.13 5.11
C GLY A 111 13.75 17.49 4.19
N SER A 112 13.49 18.13 3.06
CA SER A 112 12.54 17.63 2.07
C SER A 112 13.10 16.42 1.32
N MET A 113 12.21 15.57 0.84
CA MET A 113 12.53 14.48 -0.08
C MET A 113 11.28 14.13 -0.89
N TYR A 114 11.47 13.35 -1.95
CA TYR A 114 10.35 12.86 -2.75
C TYR A 114 10.49 11.37 -3.04
N ALA A 115 9.36 10.74 -3.33
CA ALA A 115 9.29 9.38 -3.88
C ALA A 115 8.02 9.26 -4.71
N ASN A 116 8.10 8.59 -5.85
CA ASN A 116 6.93 8.36 -6.69
C ASN A 116 7.01 6.97 -7.35
N GLY A 117 5.89 6.55 -7.87
CA GLY A 117 5.76 5.26 -8.52
C GLY A 117 4.31 4.85 -8.61
N TRP A 118 4.02 3.56 -8.39
CA TRP A 118 2.66 3.04 -8.39
C TRP A 118 2.48 1.96 -7.34
N TRP A 119 1.23 1.72 -7.00
CA TRP A 119 0.88 0.73 -5.99
C TRP A 119 -0.46 0.09 -6.29
N SER A 120 -0.69 -1.07 -5.69
CA SER A 120 -1.99 -1.74 -5.69
C SER A 120 -2.29 -2.32 -4.31
N PRO A 121 -3.59 -2.37 -3.91
CA PRO A 121 -3.96 -2.93 -2.61
C PRO A 121 -3.66 -4.42 -2.49
N ASP A 122 -3.79 -5.15 -3.59
CA ASP A 122 -3.55 -6.59 -3.68
C ASP A 122 -2.47 -6.86 -4.71
N SER A 123 -1.86 -8.03 -4.65
CA SER A 123 -0.81 -8.38 -5.60
C SER A 123 -0.90 -9.84 -6.03
N THR A 124 -0.38 -10.12 -7.23
CA THR A 124 -0.22 -11.48 -7.73
C THR A 124 1.23 -11.93 -7.66
N THR A 125 2.17 -11.01 -7.42
CA THR A 125 3.61 -11.26 -7.51
C THR A 125 4.32 -11.24 -6.17
N CYS A 126 3.68 -10.75 -5.11
CA CYS A 126 4.22 -10.84 -3.77
C CYS A 126 4.07 -12.27 -3.28
N GLY A 127 5.19 -12.95 -3.02
CA GLY A 127 5.19 -14.33 -2.56
C GLY A 127 4.43 -14.50 -1.24
N TRP A 128 3.65 -15.56 -1.16
CA TRP A 128 2.93 -15.99 0.04
C TRP A 128 2.73 -17.50 0.02
#